data_1fceab08ecbc2ac52a6333c7a99e0332
#
_entry.id   1fceab08ecbc2ac52a6333c7a99e0332
#
_cell.length_a   1.000
_cell.length_b   1.000
_cell.length_c   1.000
_cell.angle_alpha   90.00
_cell.angle_beta   90.00
_cell.angle_gamma   90.00
#
_symmetry.space_group_name_H-M   'P 1'
#
loop_
_entity.id
_entity.type
_entity.pdbx_description
1 polymer ?
#
loop_
_entity_poly.entity_id
_entity_poly.type
_entity_poly.pdbx_seq_one_letter_code
_entity_poly.pdbx_strand_id
1 'polypeptide(L)'
;GVKELVLAGMLLASRDIVGGIEWVAHEEDKEHIDKLAEKQKKQFAGCEISGKKLGIIGLGAIGAMVANSATHLGMEVYGYDPFISIDAAWNLSRTIKHSKSLDEIYSQCDYITIHVPLTDNTRKMIDKEAFTKMKDGVVLLNFARDLLVDEEALVEALDSGKVKKYVTDFANATVAGRPGILVTPHLGASTEESEENCAVMAVKEVRDFLENGNI
;
A
#
# COMPACT_ATOMS: atom_id res chain seq x y z
N GLY A 1 -2.55 12.87 2.54
CA GLY A 1 -1.53 12.12 3.31
C GLY A 1 -1.48 10.65 2.89
N VAL A 2 -2.51 9.84 3.23
CA VAL A 2 -2.48 8.36 3.04
C VAL A 2 -2.11 7.92 1.61
N LYS A 3 -2.68 8.55 0.57
CA LYS A 3 -2.34 8.24 -0.83
C LYS A 3 -0.82 8.33 -1.08
N GLU A 4 -0.20 9.37 -0.58
CA GLU A 4 1.24 9.62 -0.79
C GLU A 4 2.09 8.61 -0.06
N LEU A 5 1.69 8.21 1.15
CA LEU A 5 2.37 7.16 1.90
C LEU A 5 2.26 5.80 1.21
N VAL A 6 1.11 5.46 0.61
CA VAL A 6 0.95 4.25 -0.21
C VAL A 6 1.90 4.27 -1.41
N LEU A 7 2.00 5.39 -2.13
CA LEU A 7 2.92 5.52 -3.27
C LEU A 7 4.38 5.40 -2.83
N ALA A 8 4.75 6.05 -1.73
CA ALA A 8 6.09 5.90 -1.13
C ALA A 8 6.36 4.44 -0.75
N GLY A 9 5.42 3.76 -0.10
CA GLY A 9 5.52 2.36 0.26
C GLY A 9 5.73 1.43 -0.94
N MET A 10 5.04 1.66 -2.06
CA MET A 10 5.26 0.90 -3.30
C MET A 10 6.69 1.08 -3.83
N LEU A 11 7.20 2.32 -3.84
CA LEU A 11 8.55 2.61 -4.32
C LEU A 11 9.62 2.03 -3.40
N LEU A 12 9.44 2.11 -2.08
CA LEU A 12 10.33 1.52 -1.08
C LEU A 12 10.32 -0.01 -1.13
N ALA A 13 9.18 -0.63 -1.45
CA ALA A 13 9.09 -2.08 -1.61
C ALA A 13 9.73 -2.58 -2.91
N SER A 14 9.79 -1.73 -3.96
CA SER A 14 10.36 -2.10 -5.25
C SER A 14 11.88 -2.10 -5.28
N ARG A 15 12.53 -1.25 -4.50
CA ARG A 15 13.98 -1.11 -4.36
C ARG A 15 14.36 -0.94 -2.90
N ASP A 16 15.52 -1.44 -2.51
CA ASP A 16 16.03 -1.29 -1.13
C ASP A 16 16.67 0.09 -0.92
N ILE A 17 15.82 1.12 -1.01
CA ILE A 17 16.23 2.53 -0.84
C ILE A 17 16.68 2.78 0.60
N VAL A 18 15.93 2.26 1.58
CA VAL A 18 16.24 2.44 3.00
C VAL A 18 17.57 1.81 3.34
N GLY A 19 17.77 0.53 2.98
CA GLY A 19 19.05 -0.15 3.21
C GLY A 19 20.22 0.55 2.51
N GLY A 20 20.00 1.08 1.30
CA GLY A 20 21.01 1.88 0.60
C GLY A 20 21.38 3.17 1.34
N ILE A 21 20.39 3.89 1.87
CA ILE A 21 20.62 5.12 2.66
C ILE A 21 21.38 4.78 3.95
N GLU A 22 20.93 3.75 4.67
CA GLU A 22 21.56 3.31 5.92
C GLU A 22 23.00 2.86 5.68
N TRP A 23 23.25 2.10 4.61
CA TRP A 23 24.58 1.66 4.26
C TRP A 23 25.51 2.86 4.01
N VAL A 24 25.10 3.84 3.20
CA VAL A 24 25.92 5.06 2.95
C VAL A 24 26.19 5.83 4.24
N ALA A 25 25.17 5.92 5.11
CA ALA A 25 25.29 6.65 6.39
C ALA A 25 26.28 5.99 7.34
N HIS A 26 26.35 4.66 7.39
CA HIS A 26 27.16 3.91 8.35
C HIS A 26 28.50 3.38 7.77
N GLU A 27 28.76 3.54 6.45
CA GLU A 27 30.05 3.16 5.88
C GLU A 27 31.20 3.95 6.55
N GLU A 28 32.21 3.23 6.99
CA GLU A 28 33.32 3.81 7.77
C GLU A 28 34.32 4.54 6.88
N ASP A 29 34.59 3.99 5.68
CA ASP A 29 35.52 4.59 4.71
C ASP A 29 34.84 5.71 3.91
N LYS A 30 34.73 6.89 4.48
CA LYS A 30 34.15 8.06 3.84
C LYS A 30 35.03 8.64 2.73
N GLU A 31 36.34 8.38 2.75
CA GLU A 31 37.27 8.91 1.77
C GLU A 31 37.09 8.24 0.39
N HIS A 32 36.71 6.95 0.39
CA HIS A 32 36.53 6.18 -0.85
C HIS A 32 35.05 5.78 -1.07
N ILE A 33 34.10 6.47 -0.44
CA ILE A 33 32.67 6.13 -0.46
C ILE A 33 32.09 6.07 -1.88
N ASP A 34 32.58 6.90 -2.80
CA ASP A 34 32.18 6.92 -4.20
C ASP A 34 32.49 5.58 -4.90
N LYS A 35 33.71 5.05 -4.71
CA LYS A 35 34.13 3.77 -5.29
C LYS A 35 33.44 2.58 -4.64
N LEU A 36 33.25 2.64 -3.31
CA LEU A 36 32.54 1.63 -2.55
C LEU A 36 31.08 1.57 -2.96
N ALA A 37 30.41 2.72 -3.13
CA ALA A 37 29.03 2.79 -3.59
C ALA A 37 28.85 2.14 -4.98
N GLU A 38 29.73 2.45 -5.94
CA GLU A 38 29.70 1.80 -7.26
C GLU A 38 29.88 0.27 -7.20
N LYS A 39 30.73 -0.22 -6.30
CA LYS A 39 30.97 -1.65 -6.10
C LYS A 39 29.79 -2.34 -5.43
N GLN A 40 29.14 -1.67 -4.45
CA GLN A 40 28.12 -2.25 -3.59
C GLN A 40 26.69 -2.00 -4.06
N LYS A 41 26.45 -1.05 -4.96
CA LYS A 41 25.08 -0.65 -5.38
C LYS A 41 24.18 -1.80 -5.85
N LYS A 42 24.76 -2.89 -6.35
CA LYS A 42 23.99 -4.05 -6.82
C LYS A 42 23.20 -4.75 -5.72
N GLN A 43 23.63 -4.69 -4.47
CA GLN A 43 22.93 -5.32 -3.35
C GLN A 43 21.58 -4.63 -3.03
N PHE A 44 21.45 -3.35 -3.41
CA PHE A 44 20.24 -2.55 -3.20
C PHE A 44 19.35 -2.49 -4.46
N ALA A 45 19.73 -3.19 -5.51
CA ALA A 45 19.00 -3.22 -6.76
C ALA A 45 17.61 -3.87 -6.56
N GLY A 46 16.63 -3.35 -7.28
CA GLY A 46 15.27 -3.89 -7.27
C GLY A 46 14.67 -3.91 -8.67
N CYS A 47 13.38 -3.60 -8.75
CA CYS A 47 12.64 -3.57 -10.01
C CYS A 47 11.93 -2.22 -10.19
N GLU A 48 11.54 -1.93 -11.42
CA GLU A 48 10.68 -0.81 -11.74
C GLU A 48 9.21 -1.20 -11.50
N ILE A 49 8.38 -0.22 -11.11
CA ILE A 49 6.94 -0.42 -10.97
C ILE A 49 6.20 -0.21 -12.29
N SER A 50 6.80 0.50 -13.24
CA SER A 50 6.24 0.70 -14.58
C SER A 50 5.99 -0.63 -15.29
N GLY A 51 4.81 -0.81 -15.87
CA GLY A 51 4.36 -2.06 -16.50
C GLY A 51 3.97 -3.18 -15.52
N LYS A 52 4.11 -2.97 -14.19
CA LYS A 52 3.62 -3.92 -13.19
C LYS A 52 2.13 -3.73 -12.95
N LYS A 53 1.47 -4.81 -12.52
CA LYS A 53 0.04 -4.81 -12.21
C LYS A 53 -0.19 -4.48 -10.74
N LEU A 54 -1.00 -3.45 -10.50
CA LEU A 54 -1.45 -3.05 -9.16
C LEU A 54 -2.92 -3.42 -8.98
N GLY A 55 -3.22 -4.26 -8.01
CA GLY A 55 -4.56 -4.56 -7.55
C GLY A 55 -4.96 -3.63 -6.40
N ILE A 56 -6.13 -3.02 -6.50
CA ILE A 56 -6.68 -2.15 -5.47
C ILE A 56 -7.97 -2.78 -4.94
N ILE A 57 -7.98 -3.09 -3.66
CA ILE A 57 -9.14 -3.63 -2.95
C ILE A 57 -9.79 -2.48 -2.18
N GLY A 58 -10.94 -2.03 -2.67
CA GLY A 58 -11.63 -0.83 -2.18
C GLY A 58 -11.30 0.41 -3.00
N LEU A 59 -12.30 0.96 -3.69
CA LEU A 59 -12.19 2.15 -4.55
C LEU A 59 -12.95 3.35 -3.97
N GLY A 60 -12.96 3.46 -2.64
CA GLY A 60 -13.38 4.67 -1.96
C GLY A 60 -12.44 5.85 -2.21
N ALA A 61 -12.56 6.93 -1.45
CA ALA A 61 -11.80 8.17 -1.67
C ALA A 61 -10.28 7.93 -1.81
N ILE A 62 -9.67 7.15 -0.92
CA ILE A 62 -8.22 6.87 -0.94
C ILE A 62 -7.86 5.93 -2.08
N GLY A 63 -8.58 4.79 -2.21
CA GLY A 63 -8.28 3.80 -3.24
C GLY A 63 -8.39 4.37 -4.66
N ALA A 64 -9.39 5.21 -4.93
CA ALA A 64 -9.53 5.89 -6.22
C ALA A 64 -8.36 6.85 -6.51
N MET A 65 -7.91 7.61 -5.51
CA MET A 65 -6.75 8.49 -5.66
C MET A 65 -5.46 7.70 -5.91
N VAL A 66 -5.25 6.58 -5.22
CA VAL A 66 -4.10 5.69 -5.44
C VAL A 66 -4.17 5.09 -6.85
N ALA A 67 -5.34 4.60 -7.28
CA ALA A 67 -5.57 4.03 -8.60
C ALA A 67 -5.17 5.00 -9.71
N ASN A 68 -5.70 6.22 -9.65
CA ASN A 68 -5.40 7.27 -10.63
C ASN A 68 -3.90 7.63 -10.63
N SER A 69 -3.28 7.77 -9.46
CA SER A 69 -1.85 8.10 -9.36
C SER A 69 -0.96 6.99 -9.92
N ALA A 70 -1.29 5.72 -9.66
CA ALA A 70 -0.53 4.58 -10.13
C ALA A 70 -0.57 4.45 -11.68
N THR A 71 -1.68 4.83 -12.33
CA THR A 71 -1.72 4.87 -13.80
C THR A 71 -0.72 5.87 -14.38
N HIS A 72 -0.53 7.03 -13.73
CA HIS A 72 0.47 8.03 -14.14
C HIS A 72 1.91 7.58 -13.90
N LEU A 73 2.12 6.62 -12.98
CA LEU A 73 3.42 5.97 -12.77
C LEU A 73 3.68 4.79 -13.73
N GLY A 74 2.79 4.60 -14.71
CA GLY A 74 2.94 3.57 -15.73
C GLY A 74 2.54 2.17 -15.30
N MET A 75 1.81 2.01 -14.19
CA MET A 75 1.29 0.71 -13.76
C MET A 75 0.00 0.34 -14.50
N GLU A 76 -0.25 -0.97 -14.68
CA GLU A 76 -1.56 -1.48 -15.04
C GLU A 76 -2.41 -1.64 -13.77
N VAL A 77 -3.48 -0.88 -13.65
CA VAL A 77 -4.29 -0.85 -12.44
C VAL A 77 -5.56 -1.67 -12.59
N TYR A 78 -5.80 -2.55 -11.63
CA TYR A 78 -6.99 -3.37 -11.45
C TYR A 78 -7.69 -2.96 -10.16
N GLY A 79 -8.97 -2.68 -10.21
CA GLY A 79 -9.74 -2.28 -9.03
C GLY A 79 -10.88 -3.24 -8.76
N TYR A 80 -11.07 -3.60 -7.49
CA TYR A 80 -12.19 -4.37 -6.99
C TYR A 80 -12.88 -3.63 -5.86
N ASP A 81 -14.13 -3.29 -6.05
CA ASP A 81 -15.01 -2.74 -5.03
C ASP A 81 -16.48 -3.06 -5.38
N PRO A 82 -17.13 -4.00 -4.66
CA PRO A 82 -18.52 -4.36 -4.94
C PRO A 82 -19.53 -3.29 -4.48
N PHE A 83 -19.09 -2.26 -3.75
CA PHE A 83 -19.93 -1.20 -3.19
C PHE A 83 -19.59 0.19 -3.75
N ILE A 84 -18.82 0.24 -4.85
CA ILE A 84 -18.40 1.52 -5.42
C ILE A 84 -19.61 2.40 -5.76
N SER A 85 -19.57 3.66 -5.32
CA SER A 85 -20.60 4.63 -5.69
C SER A 85 -20.43 5.07 -7.15
N ILE A 86 -21.52 5.54 -7.76
CA ILE A 86 -21.49 6.07 -9.13
C ILE A 86 -20.51 7.25 -9.22
N ASP A 87 -20.52 8.15 -8.24
CA ASP A 87 -19.64 9.31 -8.20
C ASP A 87 -18.17 8.92 -8.09
N ALA A 88 -17.85 7.92 -7.24
CA ALA A 88 -16.49 7.38 -7.15
C ALA A 88 -16.04 6.76 -8.48
N ALA A 89 -16.91 6.01 -9.14
CA ALA A 89 -16.62 5.40 -10.43
C ALA A 89 -16.34 6.45 -11.54
N TRP A 90 -17.07 7.57 -11.54
CA TRP A 90 -16.83 8.67 -12.48
C TRP A 90 -15.48 9.37 -12.31
N ASN A 91 -14.90 9.31 -11.13
CA ASN A 91 -13.60 9.90 -10.82
C ASN A 91 -12.42 8.97 -11.15
N LEU A 92 -12.67 7.74 -11.59
CA LEU A 92 -11.62 6.80 -11.98
C LEU A 92 -11.14 7.04 -13.41
N SER A 93 -9.84 6.91 -13.63
CA SER A 93 -9.26 6.86 -14.97
C SER A 93 -9.86 5.71 -15.77
N ARG A 94 -10.17 5.96 -17.04
CA ARG A 94 -10.72 4.95 -17.97
C ARG A 94 -9.77 3.78 -18.24
N THR A 95 -8.52 3.91 -17.91
CA THR A 95 -7.51 2.85 -18.07
C THR A 95 -7.54 1.84 -16.91
N ILE A 96 -8.21 2.16 -15.79
CA ILE A 96 -8.35 1.25 -14.66
C ILE A 96 -9.30 0.12 -15.04
N LYS A 97 -8.83 -1.11 -14.87
CA LYS A 97 -9.58 -2.32 -15.21
C LYS A 97 -10.43 -2.75 -14.01
N HIS A 98 -11.71 -2.94 -14.25
CA HIS A 98 -12.61 -3.46 -13.24
C HIS A 98 -12.42 -4.97 -13.07
N SER A 99 -12.06 -5.40 -11.87
CA SER A 99 -12.03 -6.82 -11.47
C SER A 99 -13.38 -7.25 -10.89
N LYS A 100 -13.87 -8.40 -11.31
CA LYS A 100 -15.16 -8.93 -10.87
C LYS A 100 -15.06 -9.71 -9.56
N SER A 101 -13.86 -10.08 -9.14
CA SER A 101 -13.62 -10.85 -7.92
C SER A 101 -12.26 -10.51 -7.30
N LEU A 102 -12.10 -10.84 -6.03
CA LEU A 102 -10.80 -10.78 -5.36
C LEU A 102 -9.80 -11.77 -5.98
N ASP A 103 -10.27 -12.91 -6.45
CA ASP A 103 -9.41 -13.94 -7.06
C ASP A 103 -8.71 -13.41 -8.33
N GLU A 104 -9.36 -12.53 -9.10
CA GLU A 104 -8.70 -11.86 -10.23
C GLU A 104 -7.58 -10.93 -9.74
N ILE A 105 -7.80 -10.17 -8.66
CA ILE A 105 -6.78 -9.33 -8.05
C ILE A 105 -5.61 -10.19 -7.59
N TYR A 106 -5.89 -11.26 -6.82
CA TYR A 106 -4.85 -12.12 -6.26
C TYR A 106 -4.01 -12.79 -7.33
N SER A 107 -4.65 -13.37 -8.35
CA SER A 107 -3.95 -14.16 -9.36
C SER A 107 -3.17 -13.34 -10.38
N GLN A 108 -3.54 -12.07 -10.60
CA GLN A 108 -2.97 -11.28 -11.68
C GLN A 108 -2.00 -10.19 -11.24
N CYS A 109 -2.12 -9.67 -10.00
CA CYS A 109 -1.42 -8.46 -9.60
C CYS A 109 -0.06 -8.76 -8.96
N ASP A 110 0.94 -7.93 -9.28
CA ASP A 110 2.28 -7.96 -8.71
C ASP A 110 2.34 -7.19 -7.38
N TYR A 111 1.49 -6.17 -7.26
CA TYR A 111 1.28 -5.34 -6.08
C TYR A 111 -0.20 -5.36 -5.73
N ILE A 112 -0.53 -5.44 -4.45
CA ILE A 112 -1.90 -5.39 -3.94
C ILE A 112 -1.95 -4.39 -2.80
N THR A 113 -2.90 -3.45 -2.86
CA THR A 113 -3.13 -2.46 -1.79
C THR A 113 -4.58 -2.50 -1.32
N ILE A 114 -4.77 -2.36 0.00
CA ILE A 114 -6.07 -2.56 0.65
C ILE A 114 -6.57 -1.22 1.17
N HIS A 115 -7.80 -0.88 0.82
CA HIS A 115 -8.47 0.39 1.18
C HIS A 115 -9.92 0.17 1.60
N VAL A 116 -10.22 -0.91 2.30
CA VAL A 116 -11.55 -1.22 2.83
C VAL A 116 -11.63 -0.95 4.32
N PRO A 117 -12.82 -0.64 4.86
CA PRO A 117 -13.01 -0.52 6.30
C PRO A 117 -12.89 -1.89 6.99
N LEU A 118 -12.52 -1.89 8.26
CA LEU A 118 -12.57 -3.07 9.10
C LEU A 118 -14.02 -3.33 9.56
N THR A 119 -14.55 -4.44 9.15
CA THR A 119 -15.87 -4.96 9.53
C THR A 119 -15.73 -6.45 9.88
N ASP A 120 -16.79 -7.07 10.36
CA ASP A 120 -16.77 -8.52 10.60
C ASP A 120 -16.49 -9.32 9.33
N ASN A 121 -16.94 -8.83 8.16
CA ASN A 121 -16.73 -9.48 6.87
C ASN A 121 -15.34 -9.24 6.26
N THR A 122 -14.63 -8.19 6.66
CA THR A 122 -13.30 -7.85 6.13
C THR A 122 -12.18 -8.18 7.11
N ARG A 123 -12.51 -8.53 8.35
CA ARG A 123 -11.54 -8.99 9.35
C ARG A 123 -10.80 -10.22 8.84
N LYS A 124 -9.47 -10.16 8.79
CA LYS A 124 -8.59 -11.22 8.27
C LYS A 124 -8.96 -11.68 6.86
N MET A 125 -9.47 -10.76 6.02
CA MET A 125 -9.83 -11.09 4.64
C MET A 125 -8.62 -11.52 3.79
N ILE A 126 -7.43 -11.07 4.18
CA ILE A 126 -6.17 -11.57 3.61
C ILE A 126 -5.66 -12.67 4.53
N ASP A 127 -6.17 -13.86 4.32
CA ASP A 127 -5.85 -15.08 5.05
C ASP A 127 -4.94 -16.02 4.25
N LYS A 128 -4.73 -17.22 4.77
CA LYS A 128 -3.91 -18.24 4.12
C LYS A 128 -4.44 -18.63 2.74
N GLU A 129 -5.76 -18.69 2.55
CA GLU A 129 -6.36 -19.00 1.25
C GLU A 129 -6.09 -17.87 0.25
N ALA A 130 -6.26 -16.61 0.67
CA ALA A 130 -5.94 -15.46 -0.15
C ALA A 130 -4.47 -15.48 -0.60
N PHE A 131 -3.53 -15.73 0.32
CA PHE A 131 -2.11 -15.82 -0.03
C PHE A 131 -1.83 -16.95 -1.03
N THR A 132 -2.48 -18.11 -0.93
CA THR A 132 -2.26 -19.22 -1.90
C THR A 132 -2.66 -18.82 -3.32
N LYS A 133 -3.67 -17.96 -3.48
CA LYS A 133 -4.15 -17.47 -4.78
C LYS A 133 -3.30 -16.37 -5.37
N MET A 134 -2.50 -15.67 -4.55
CA MET A 134 -1.63 -14.58 -5.01
C MET A 134 -0.47 -15.10 -5.84
N LYS A 135 0.11 -14.19 -6.64
CA LYS A 135 1.36 -14.49 -7.37
C LYS A 135 2.52 -14.66 -6.39
N ASP A 136 3.47 -15.52 -6.76
CA ASP A 136 4.71 -15.65 -6.03
C ASP A 136 5.52 -14.34 -6.12
N GLY A 137 6.02 -13.89 -4.98
CA GLY A 137 6.75 -12.65 -4.88
C GLY A 137 5.86 -11.38 -4.91
N VAL A 138 4.57 -11.51 -4.60
CA VAL A 138 3.66 -10.36 -4.51
C VAL A 138 4.13 -9.36 -3.45
N VAL A 139 3.88 -8.08 -3.69
CA VAL A 139 4.03 -7.00 -2.71
C VAL A 139 2.64 -6.64 -2.19
N LEU A 140 2.46 -6.74 -0.88
CA LEU A 140 1.20 -6.39 -0.21
C LEU A 140 1.36 -5.08 0.57
N LEU A 141 0.41 -4.16 0.39
CA LEU A 141 0.38 -2.88 1.11
C LEU A 141 -0.93 -2.77 1.91
N ASN A 142 -0.81 -2.42 3.18
CA ASN A 142 -1.95 -2.22 4.06
C ASN A 142 -1.79 -0.94 4.88
N PHE A 143 -2.45 0.11 4.44
CA PHE A 143 -2.56 1.40 5.11
C PHE A 143 -3.99 1.69 5.59
N ALA A 144 -4.87 0.68 5.57
CA ALA A 144 -6.26 0.83 5.97
C ALA A 144 -6.49 0.46 7.44
N ARG A 145 -6.34 -0.82 7.80
CA ARG A 145 -6.45 -1.32 9.19
C ARG A 145 -5.61 -2.60 9.34
N ASP A 146 -4.96 -2.77 10.48
CA ASP A 146 -4.10 -3.93 10.80
C ASP A 146 -4.83 -5.28 10.67
N LEU A 147 -6.01 -5.39 11.27
CA LEU A 147 -6.78 -6.62 11.35
C LEU A 147 -7.41 -7.09 10.02
N LEU A 148 -7.16 -6.42 8.91
CA LEU A 148 -7.55 -6.88 7.57
C LEU A 148 -6.68 -8.04 7.08
N VAL A 149 -5.48 -8.18 7.62
CA VAL A 149 -4.51 -9.22 7.26
C VAL A 149 -4.39 -10.20 8.43
N ASP A 150 -4.40 -11.50 8.14
CA ASP A 150 -4.04 -12.52 9.12
C ASP A 150 -2.52 -12.56 9.25
N GLU A 151 -2.00 -12.14 10.42
CA GLU A 151 -0.57 -12.00 10.64
C GLU A 151 0.18 -13.35 10.65
N GLU A 152 -0.45 -14.41 11.14
CA GLU A 152 0.17 -15.74 11.14
C GLU A 152 0.34 -16.24 9.70
N ALA A 153 -0.70 -16.10 8.89
CA ALA A 153 -0.66 -16.44 7.47
C ALA A 153 0.32 -15.54 6.68
N LEU A 154 0.41 -14.25 7.04
CA LEU A 154 1.39 -13.32 6.46
C LEU A 154 2.83 -13.77 6.73
N VAL A 155 3.13 -14.17 7.97
CA VAL A 155 4.46 -14.66 8.36
C VAL A 155 4.85 -15.89 7.55
N GLU A 156 3.95 -16.88 7.44
CA GLU A 156 4.18 -18.06 6.59
C GLU A 156 4.41 -17.67 5.12
N ALA A 157 3.64 -16.71 4.61
CA ALA A 157 3.76 -16.25 3.22
C ALA A 157 5.08 -15.50 2.94
N LEU A 158 5.59 -14.74 3.90
CA LEU A 158 6.90 -14.09 3.82
C LEU A 158 8.03 -15.13 3.88
N ASP A 159 7.97 -16.06 4.83
CA ASP A 159 9.01 -17.08 5.02
C ASP A 159 9.11 -18.04 3.82
N SER A 160 8.00 -18.31 3.14
CA SER A 160 7.98 -19.11 1.91
C SER A 160 8.35 -18.33 0.64
N GLY A 161 8.49 -17.02 0.70
CA GLY A 161 8.72 -16.15 -0.46
C GLY A 161 7.46 -15.89 -1.31
N LYS A 162 6.30 -16.33 -0.88
CA LYS A 162 5.00 -16.04 -1.52
C LYS A 162 4.75 -14.53 -1.52
N VAL A 163 4.99 -13.87 -0.39
CA VAL A 163 5.03 -12.42 -0.25
C VAL A 163 6.49 -11.98 -0.25
N LYS A 164 6.87 -11.12 -1.20
CA LYS A 164 8.22 -10.56 -1.27
C LYS A 164 8.43 -9.45 -0.27
N LYS A 165 7.43 -8.57 -0.13
CA LYS A 165 7.43 -7.44 0.81
C LYS A 165 6.02 -7.19 1.31
N TYR A 166 5.91 -6.88 2.59
CA TYR A 166 4.71 -6.33 3.21
C TYR A 166 4.99 -4.91 3.67
N VAL A 167 4.12 -3.98 3.33
CA VAL A 167 4.25 -2.57 3.72
C VAL A 167 3.01 -2.18 4.51
N THR A 168 3.21 -1.66 5.70
CA THR A 168 2.09 -1.30 6.58
C THR A 168 2.39 -0.06 7.41
N ASP A 169 1.34 0.55 7.92
CA ASP A 169 1.39 1.70 8.84
C ASP A 169 1.02 1.30 10.29
N PHE A 170 0.90 0.00 10.54
CA PHE A 170 0.46 -0.54 11.83
C PHE A 170 1.58 -1.34 12.49
N ALA A 171 2.37 -0.67 13.33
CA ALA A 171 3.46 -1.30 14.06
C ALA A 171 2.93 -2.15 15.21
N ASN A 172 3.41 -3.40 15.28
CA ASN A 172 3.19 -4.30 16.40
C ASN A 172 4.36 -5.27 16.56
N ALA A 173 4.32 -6.14 17.58
CA ALA A 173 5.42 -7.06 17.88
C ALA A 173 5.70 -8.11 16.78
N THR A 174 4.70 -8.45 15.96
CA THR A 174 4.83 -9.44 14.89
C THR A 174 5.55 -8.87 13.67
N VAL A 175 5.28 -7.61 13.33
CA VAL A 175 5.77 -6.99 12.09
C VAL A 175 7.03 -6.15 12.30
N ALA A 176 7.26 -5.61 13.50
CA ALA A 176 8.38 -4.71 13.76
C ALA A 176 9.74 -5.44 13.63
N GLY A 177 10.61 -4.92 12.76
CA GLY A 177 11.95 -5.45 12.54
C GLY A 177 12.04 -6.79 11.82
N ARG A 178 10.91 -7.33 11.33
CA ARG A 178 10.93 -8.60 10.57
C ARG A 178 11.44 -8.37 9.15
N PRO A 179 12.35 -9.22 8.65
CA PRO A 179 12.81 -9.16 7.26
C PRO A 179 11.64 -9.25 6.27
N GLY A 180 11.66 -8.43 5.24
CA GLY A 180 10.59 -8.38 4.24
C GLY A 180 9.42 -7.47 4.61
N ILE A 181 9.41 -6.88 5.79
CA ILE A 181 8.38 -5.93 6.23
C ILE A 181 8.96 -4.50 6.29
N LEU A 182 8.22 -3.56 5.73
CA LEU A 182 8.42 -2.13 5.91
C LEU A 182 7.23 -1.59 6.71
N VAL A 183 7.50 -1.12 7.92
CA VAL A 183 6.46 -0.61 8.81
C VAL A 183 6.76 0.83 9.20
N THR A 184 5.74 1.70 9.08
CA THR A 184 5.79 3.09 9.53
C THR A 184 4.92 3.27 10.80
N PRO A 185 5.21 4.28 11.64
CA PRO A 185 4.51 4.44 12.91
C PRO A 185 3.21 5.23 12.76
N HIS A 186 2.27 4.72 11.96
CA HIS A 186 0.94 5.27 11.71
C HIS A 186 0.96 6.72 11.15
N LEU A 187 1.73 6.92 10.09
CA LEU A 187 1.95 8.23 9.48
C LEU A 187 0.92 8.62 8.40
N GLY A 188 -0.03 7.76 8.10
CA GLY A 188 -0.96 7.93 6.96
C GLY A 188 -1.67 9.27 6.90
N ALA A 189 -2.09 9.81 8.04
CA ALA A 189 -2.75 11.10 8.16
C ALA A 189 -1.91 12.16 8.90
N SER A 190 -0.65 11.86 9.22
CA SER A 190 0.23 12.74 10.00
C SER A 190 0.90 13.78 9.10
N THR A 191 0.11 14.68 8.54
CA THR A 191 0.57 15.87 7.81
C THR A 191 -0.23 17.08 8.27
N GLU A 192 0.37 18.27 8.25
CA GLU A 192 -0.31 19.51 8.63
C GLU A 192 -1.62 19.70 7.84
N GLU A 193 -1.59 19.47 6.53
CA GLU A 193 -2.77 19.58 5.66
C GLU A 193 -3.84 18.53 5.96
N SER A 194 -3.46 17.31 6.37
CA SER A 194 -4.44 16.29 6.73
C SER A 194 -5.18 16.63 8.01
N GLU A 195 -4.50 17.17 9.02
CA GLU A 195 -5.10 17.62 10.28
C GLU A 195 -6.05 18.79 10.03
N GLU A 196 -5.62 19.76 9.24
CA GLU A 196 -6.42 20.93 8.86
C GLU A 196 -7.68 20.54 8.07
N ASN A 197 -7.51 19.68 7.05
CA ASN A 197 -8.62 19.15 6.25
C ASN A 197 -9.62 18.34 7.08
N CYS A 198 -9.17 17.51 8.02
CA CYS A 198 -10.05 16.79 8.92
C CYS A 198 -10.92 17.73 9.77
N ALA A 199 -10.32 18.79 10.31
CA ALA A 199 -11.05 19.78 11.09
C ALA A 199 -12.11 20.53 10.24
N VAL A 200 -11.73 20.97 9.04
CA VAL A 200 -12.62 21.68 8.10
C VAL A 200 -13.77 20.76 7.67
N MET A 201 -13.48 19.50 7.32
CA MET A 201 -14.51 18.53 6.93
C MET A 201 -15.49 18.23 8.07
N ALA A 202 -15.00 18.02 9.28
CA ALA A 202 -15.84 17.78 10.45
C ALA A 202 -16.81 18.95 10.71
N VAL A 203 -16.30 20.19 10.63
CA VAL A 203 -17.16 21.39 10.78
C VAL A 203 -18.21 21.48 9.67
N LYS A 204 -17.81 21.15 8.42
CA LYS A 204 -18.72 21.15 7.29
C LYS A 204 -19.82 20.11 7.45
N GLU A 205 -19.48 18.88 7.83
CA GLU A 205 -20.46 17.80 8.06
C GLU A 205 -21.45 18.16 9.19
N VAL A 206 -20.96 18.71 10.31
CA VAL A 206 -21.81 19.17 11.39
C VAL A 206 -22.75 20.27 10.91
N ARG A 207 -22.27 21.24 10.15
CA ARG A 207 -23.08 22.31 9.58
C ARG A 207 -24.13 21.75 8.64
N ASP A 208 -23.76 20.89 7.70
CA ASP A 208 -24.66 20.31 6.71
C ASP A 208 -25.74 19.45 7.38
N PHE A 209 -25.40 18.77 8.49
CA PHE A 209 -26.38 18.06 9.31
C PHE A 209 -27.38 18.99 9.98
N LEU A 210 -26.90 20.09 10.60
CA LEU A 210 -27.73 21.04 11.31
C LEU A 210 -28.64 21.86 10.37
N GLU A 211 -28.18 22.18 9.18
CA GLU A 211 -28.89 23.00 8.20
C GLU A 211 -29.84 22.17 7.32
N ASN A 212 -29.44 20.96 6.93
CA ASN A 212 -30.14 20.18 5.92
C ASN A 212 -30.57 18.77 6.39
N GLY A 213 -30.15 18.32 7.56
CA GLY A 213 -30.38 16.96 8.06
C GLY A 213 -29.63 15.87 7.31
N ASN A 214 -28.66 16.22 6.50
CA ASN A 214 -27.80 15.28 5.75
C ASN A 214 -26.55 14.93 6.54
N ILE A 215 -26.15 13.66 6.47
CA ILE A 215 -24.88 13.17 7.02
C ILE A 215 -23.97 12.79 5.84
#